data_64d621b995864ee8e940f6d379770976
#
_entry.id   64d621b995864ee8e940f6d379770976
#
_cell.length_a   1.000
_cell.length_b   1.000
_cell.length_c   1.000
_cell.angle_alpha   90.00
_cell.angle_beta   90.00
_cell.angle_gamma   90.00
#
_symmetry.space_group_name_H-M   'P 1'
#
loop_
_entity.id
_entity.type
_entity.pdbx_description
1 polymer ?
#
loop_
_entity_poly.entity_id
_entity_poly.type
_entity_poly.pdbx_seq_one_letter_code
_entity_poly.pdbx_strand_id
1 'polypeptide(L)'
;MKKLLAAFAAVAAFSAQAADELNVAATAVPHAEILEFVKPQLAKQGVDLEVKVFTDYVQPNIQVSEKRLDANFFQHQPYLDEFNKGKGTELVSVAGVHIEPFGAYSSKHKSLDELPKGATVVIPNDATNGGRALLLLQKAGVIKLKADAGILATPKDIVENPKAIKVRELEAATLPRVLSQVDLALINTNYALEAKLNPTQDALAIEGSDSPYVNILVTRADNKDAEAVQKLVKALHSAEVKQFIEEKYKGAVVPAF
;
A
#
# COMPACT_ATOMS: atom_id res chain seq x y z
N MET A 1 -59.56 52.70 14.46
CA MET A 1 -58.57 51.88 15.14
C MET A 1 -58.23 50.72 14.23
N LYS A 2 -57.13 50.85 13.42
CA LYS A 2 -56.64 49.78 12.53
C LYS A 2 -55.42 49.11 13.19
N LYS A 3 -55.56 47.85 13.58
CA LYS A 3 -54.46 47.04 14.15
C LYS A 3 -53.64 46.47 12.99
N LEU A 4 -52.37 46.93 12.80
CA LEU A 4 -51.39 46.28 11.95
C LEU A 4 -50.83 45.05 12.70
N LEU A 5 -51.02 43.86 12.16
CA LEU A 5 -50.27 42.68 12.54
C LEU A 5 -49.00 42.65 11.71
N ALA A 6 -47.85 42.83 12.34
CA ALA A 6 -46.53 42.58 11.74
C ALA A 6 -46.22 41.10 11.86
N ALA A 7 -46.19 40.36 10.73
CA ALA A 7 -45.72 38.99 10.69
C ALA A 7 -44.20 38.97 10.58
N PHE A 8 -43.52 38.53 11.61
CA PHE A 8 -42.06 38.26 11.58
C PHE A 8 -41.86 36.92 10.88
N ALA A 9 -41.35 36.92 9.65
CA ALA A 9 -40.87 35.72 8.98
C ALA A 9 -39.46 35.48 9.45
N ALA A 10 -39.27 34.46 10.30
CA ALA A 10 -37.95 33.97 10.67
C ALA A 10 -37.38 33.22 9.46
N VAL A 11 -36.44 33.82 8.74
CA VAL A 11 -35.63 33.15 7.72
C VAL A 11 -34.56 32.33 8.47
N ALA A 12 -34.77 31.02 8.57
CA ALA A 12 -33.74 30.11 9.01
C ALA A 12 -32.67 30.05 7.92
N ALA A 13 -31.57 30.77 8.13
CA ALA A 13 -30.38 30.65 7.31
C ALA A 13 -29.76 29.27 7.61
N PHE A 14 -30.01 28.31 6.75
CA PHE A 14 -29.20 27.09 6.69
C PHE A 14 -27.82 27.51 6.24
N SER A 15 -26.86 27.63 7.18
CA SER A 15 -25.46 27.71 6.85
C SER A 15 -25.09 26.36 6.22
N ALA A 16 -24.96 26.31 4.90
CA ALA A 16 -24.32 25.19 4.24
C ALA A 16 -22.85 25.19 4.75
N GLN A 17 -22.55 24.30 5.67
CA GLN A 17 -21.17 24.07 6.11
C GLN A 17 -20.43 23.50 4.91
N ALA A 18 -19.38 24.21 4.44
CA ALA A 18 -18.53 23.68 3.40
C ALA A 18 -17.95 22.34 3.90
N ALA A 19 -17.93 21.35 3.02
CA ALA A 19 -17.33 20.07 3.35
C ALA A 19 -15.82 20.28 3.57
N ASP A 20 -15.28 19.57 4.56
CA ASP A 20 -13.83 19.54 4.80
C ASP A 20 -13.16 18.77 3.68
N GLU A 21 -12.34 19.45 2.87
CA GLU A 21 -11.56 18.81 1.81
C GLU A 21 -10.44 17.96 2.42
N LEU A 22 -10.29 16.71 1.94
CA LEU A 22 -9.24 15.78 2.35
C LEU A 22 -8.57 15.16 1.13
N ASN A 23 -7.35 15.59 0.84
CA ASN A 23 -6.57 15.13 -0.30
C ASN A 23 -5.64 13.99 0.08
N VAL A 24 -5.84 12.79 -0.50
CA VAL A 24 -5.10 11.56 -0.16
C VAL A 24 -4.37 11.01 -1.38
N ALA A 25 -3.04 10.85 -1.26
CA ALA A 25 -2.24 10.13 -2.25
C ALA A 25 -2.41 8.61 -2.07
N ALA A 26 -2.57 7.88 -3.17
CA ALA A 26 -2.68 6.42 -3.14
C ALA A 26 -2.07 5.79 -4.40
N THR A 27 -1.70 4.51 -4.34
CA THR A 27 -1.53 3.69 -5.55
C THR A 27 -2.88 3.18 -6.04
N ALA A 28 -2.98 2.81 -7.32
CA ALA A 28 -4.26 2.54 -7.97
C ALA A 28 -5.04 1.39 -7.30
N VAL A 29 -4.40 0.23 -7.11
CA VAL A 29 -5.00 -1.00 -6.57
C VAL A 29 -4.13 -1.51 -5.43
N PRO A 30 -4.68 -1.88 -4.26
CA PRO A 30 -6.07 -1.80 -3.85
C PRO A 30 -6.42 -0.44 -3.22
N HIS A 31 -5.44 0.43 -2.98
CA HIS A 31 -5.50 1.59 -2.10
C HIS A 31 -6.52 2.63 -2.57
N ALA A 32 -6.43 3.12 -3.81
CA ALA A 32 -7.39 4.08 -4.35
C ALA A 32 -8.79 3.46 -4.44
N GLU A 33 -8.90 2.17 -4.77
CA GLU A 33 -10.19 1.49 -4.84
C GLU A 33 -10.89 1.42 -3.47
N ILE A 34 -10.13 1.20 -2.37
CA ILE A 34 -10.65 1.20 -1.00
C ILE A 34 -11.07 2.63 -0.60
N LEU A 35 -10.27 3.65 -0.95
CA LEU A 35 -10.62 5.05 -0.69
C LEU A 35 -11.88 5.49 -1.44
N GLU A 36 -12.00 5.13 -2.71
CA GLU A 36 -13.20 5.42 -3.51
C GLU A 36 -14.45 4.71 -2.97
N PHE A 37 -14.29 3.51 -2.39
CA PHE A 37 -15.39 2.79 -1.75
C PHE A 37 -15.95 3.55 -0.53
N VAL A 38 -15.09 4.18 0.29
CA VAL A 38 -15.52 4.94 1.48
C VAL A 38 -15.92 6.38 1.18
N LYS A 39 -15.57 6.93 0.01
CA LYS A 39 -15.84 8.32 -0.40
C LYS A 39 -17.33 8.73 -0.22
N PRO A 40 -18.34 7.94 -0.65
CA PRO A 40 -19.75 8.31 -0.46
C PRO A 40 -20.17 8.36 1.03
N GLN A 41 -19.57 7.54 1.88
CA GLN A 41 -19.81 7.53 3.31
C GLN A 41 -19.23 8.79 3.97
N LEU A 42 -18.04 9.19 3.57
CA LEU A 42 -17.36 10.40 4.06
C LEU A 42 -18.10 11.67 3.63
N ALA A 43 -18.60 11.72 2.39
CA ALA A 43 -19.40 12.84 1.89
C ALA A 43 -20.63 13.09 2.77
N LYS A 44 -21.33 12.05 3.23
CA LYS A 44 -22.47 12.14 4.17
C LYS A 44 -22.07 12.69 5.54
N GLN A 45 -20.78 12.63 5.88
CA GLN A 45 -20.21 13.14 7.13
C GLN A 45 -19.56 14.53 6.96
N GLY A 46 -19.74 15.17 5.80
CA GLY A 46 -19.20 16.49 5.50
C GLY A 46 -17.69 16.48 5.15
N VAL A 47 -17.15 15.35 4.70
CA VAL A 47 -15.78 15.26 4.19
C VAL A 47 -15.80 15.03 2.69
N ASP A 48 -15.14 15.93 1.95
CA ASP A 48 -14.90 15.79 0.51
C ASP A 48 -13.54 15.14 0.29
N LEU A 49 -13.56 13.83 0.05
CA LEU A 49 -12.35 13.04 -0.16
C LEU A 49 -11.89 13.12 -1.62
N GLU A 50 -10.69 13.63 -1.85
CA GLU A 50 -10.03 13.65 -3.15
C GLU A 50 -8.86 12.66 -3.19
N VAL A 51 -8.94 11.67 -4.07
CA VAL A 51 -7.91 10.65 -4.25
C VAL A 51 -6.97 11.01 -5.40
N LYS A 52 -5.70 11.16 -5.10
CA LYS A 52 -4.64 11.43 -6.08
C LYS A 52 -3.81 10.16 -6.29
N VAL A 53 -3.94 9.55 -7.48
CA VAL A 53 -3.27 8.28 -7.80
C VAL A 53 -1.83 8.53 -8.25
N PHE A 54 -0.91 7.77 -7.65
CA PHE A 54 0.53 7.75 -7.98
C PHE A 54 0.95 6.36 -8.43
N THR A 55 1.97 6.30 -9.27
CA THR A 55 2.50 5.06 -9.84
C THR A 55 3.83 4.62 -9.22
N ASP A 56 4.38 5.39 -8.27
CA ASP A 56 5.63 5.14 -7.56
C ASP A 56 5.44 5.21 -6.04
N TYR A 57 6.46 4.78 -5.29
CA TYR A 57 6.43 4.78 -3.82
C TYR A 57 7.11 5.99 -3.15
N VAL A 58 7.69 6.90 -3.93
CA VAL A 58 8.46 8.03 -3.40
C VAL A 58 7.59 9.28 -3.27
N GLN A 59 6.86 9.60 -4.35
CA GLN A 59 6.09 10.82 -4.43
C GLN A 59 4.98 10.95 -3.37
N PRO A 60 4.20 9.91 -3.02
CA PRO A 60 3.14 10.05 -2.03
C PRO A 60 3.63 10.60 -0.68
N ASN A 61 4.78 10.14 -0.19
CA ASN A 61 5.37 10.65 1.05
C ASN A 61 5.90 12.09 0.90
N ILE A 62 6.53 12.41 -0.24
CA ILE A 62 7.01 13.78 -0.52
C ILE A 62 5.83 14.77 -0.52
N GLN A 63 4.74 14.45 -1.22
CA GLN A 63 3.57 15.33 -1.32
C GLN A 63 2.95 15.62 0.05
N VAL A 64 2.89 14.62 0.93
CA VAL A 64 2.38 14.78 2.29
C VAL A 64 3.35 15.56 3.17
N SER A 65 4.65 15.26 3.12
CA SER A 65 5.66 15.96 3.92
C SER A 65 5.78 17.44 3.56
N GLU A 66 5.59 17.78 2.28
CA GLU A 66 5.60 19.16 1.77
C GLU A 66 4.25 19.88 1.91
N LYS A 67 3.27 19.27 2.59
CA LYS A 67 1.92 19.85 2.83
C LYS A 67 1.10 20.11 1.55
N ARG A 68 1.41 19.42 0.45
CA ARG A 68 0.63 19.52 -0.80
C ARG A 68 -0.59 18.59 -0.76
N LEU A 69 -0.51 17.49 -0.02
CA LEU A 69 -1.60 16.57 0.27
C LEU A 69 -1.68 16.33 1.78
N ASP A 70 -2.81 15.85 2.26
CA ASP A 70 -3.09 15.70 3.68
C ASP A 70 -2.64 14.36 4.24
N ALA A 71 -2.79 13.30 3.46
CA ALA A 71 -2.47 11.94 3.83
C ALA A 71 -1.99 11.12 2.63
N ASN A 72 -1.45 9.93 2.91
CA ASN A 72 -1.25 8.92 1.88
C ASN A 72 -1.63 7.51 2.38
N PHE A 73 -1.98 6.67 1.42
CA PHE A 73 -2.32 5.27 1.64
C PHE A 73 -1.75 4.44 0.49
N PHE A 74 -0.56 3.83 0.70
CA PHE A 74 0.15 3.07 -0.33
C PHE A 74 1.27 2.17 0.22
N GLN A 75 1.64 2.31 1.50
CA GLN A 75 2.85 1.78 2.09
C GLN A 75 2.60 1.00 3.37
N HIS A 76 3.55 0.16 3.74
CA HIS A 76 3.61 -0.51 5.04
C HIS A 76 4.57 0.18 6.01
N GLN A 77 4.43 -0.11 7.31
CA GLN A 77 5.20 0.55 8.38
C GLN A 77 6.73 0.50 8.17
N PRO A 78 7.37 -0.64 7.84
CA PRO A 78 8.81 -0.66 7.61
C PRO A 78 9.28 0.27 6.49
N TYR A 79 8.48 0.45 5.43
CA TYR A 79 8.81 1.39 4.35
C TYR A 79 8.76 2.85 4.85
N LEU A 80 7.75 3.22 5.63
CA LEU A 80 7.63 4.54 6.24
C LEU A 80 8.84 4.85 7.14
N ASP A 81 9.23 3.90 7.97
CA ASP A 81 10.35 4.07 8.90
C ASP A 81 11.66 4.37 8.17
N GLU A 82 11.98 3.59 7.12
CA GLU A 82 13.17 3.80 6.31
C GLU A 82 13.08 5.07 5.43
N PHE A 83 11.88 5.41 4.94
CA PHE A 83 11.67 6.67 4.23
C PHE A 83 11.93 7.88 5.13
N ASN A 84 11.34 7.90 6.33
CA ASN A 84 11.55 8.98 7.31
C ASN A 84 13.03 9.13 7.66
N LYS A 85 13.70 8.03 7.96
CA LYS A 85 15.14 8.00 8.25
C LYS A 85 15.99 8.51 7.08
N GLY A 86 15.70 8.06 5.87
CA GLY A 86 16.48 8.38 4.68
C GLY A 86 16.24 9.80 4.15
N LYS A 87 15.05 10.37 4.37
CA LYS A 87 14.65 11.71 3.90
C LYS A 87 14.62 12.77 4.99
N GLY A 88 14.77 12.38 6.27
CA GLY A 88 14.64 13.30 7.39
C GLY A 88 13.21 13.84 7.56
N THR A 89 12.21 13.04 7.22
CA THR A 89 10.79 13.39 7.39
C THR A 89 10.23 12.80 8.68
N GLU A 90 9.10 13.33 9.15
CA GLU A 90 8.43 12.92 10.40
C GLU A 90 6.96 12.55 10.14
N LEU A 91 6.74 11.78 9.08
CA LEU A 91 5.41 11.28 8.77
C LEU A 91 5.00 10.20 9.77
N VAL A 92 3.72 10.14 10.11
CA VAL A 92 3.19 9.23 11.13
C VAL A 92 2.08 8.34 10.58
N SER A 93 2.09 7.07 10.97
CA SER A 93 0.98 6.15 10.75
C SER A 93 -0.19 6.48 11.68
N VAL A 94 -1.41 6.51 11.15
CA VAL A 94 -2.64 6.75 11.94
C VAL A 94 -3.59 5.55 11.95
N ALA A 95 -3.45 4.62 11.00
CA ALA A 95 -4.24 3.39 10.97
C ALA A 95 -3.53 2.30 10.16
N GLY A 96 -3.53 1.05 10.65
CA GLY A 96 -3.27 -0.13 9.84
C GLY A 96 -4.56 -0.58 9.16
N VAL A 97 -4.53 -0.97 7.89
CA VAL A 97 -5.76 -1.28 7.14
C VAL A 97 -5.75 -2.70 6.58
N HIS A 98 -4.71 -3.12 5.86
CA HIS A 98 -4.68 -4.42 5.22
C HIS A 98 -3.25 -4.94 5.05
N ILE A 99 -3.15 -6.23 4.77
CA ILE A 99 -1.91 -6.88 4.36
C ILE A 99 -2.03 -7.27 2.89
N GLU A 100 -0.93 -7.09 2.16
CA GLU A 100 -0.75 -7.56 0.79
C GLU A 100 0.32 -8.63 0.76
N PRO A 101 -0.04 -9.93 0.76
CA PRO A 101 0.95 -11.00 0.68
C PRO A 101 1.83 -10.85 -0.56
N PHE A 102 3.15 -10.71 -0.35
CA PHE A 102 4.12 -10.49 -1.42
C PHE A 102 4.35 -11.78 -2.20
N GLY A 103 4.50 -11.70 -3.53
CA GLY A 103 4.58 -12.87 -4.39
C GLY A 103 5.80 -12.92 -5.31
N ALA A 104 6.20 -14.15 -5.66
CA ALA A 104 7.22 -14.45 -6.66
C ALA A 104 6.55 -15.04 -7.91
N TYR A 105 6.79 -14.44 -9.08
CA TYR A 105 6.10 -14.76 -10.34
C TYR A 105 7.08 -15.13 -11.44
N SER A 106 6.65 -16.01 -12.33
CA SER A 106 7.36 -16.35 -13.56
C SER A 106 6.39 -16.52 -14.72
N SER A 107 6.79 -16.04 -15.90
CA SER A 107 6.10 -16.34 -17.14
C SER A 107 6.73 -17.52 -17.89
N LYS A 108 7.88 -18.03 -17.42
CA LYS A 108 8.67 -19.08 -18.08
C LYS A 108 8.62 -20.42 -17.35
N HIS A 109 8.46 -20.40 -16.03
CA HIS A 109 8.57 -21.57 -15.17
C HIS A 109 7.27 -21.75 -14.37
N LYS A 110 6.91 -23.01 -14.09
CA LYS A 110 5.70 -23.37 -13.34
C LYS A 110 5.97 -23.65 -11.85
N SER A 111 7.24 -23.78 -11.48
CA SER A 111 7.67 -23.94 -10.10
C SER A 111 9.07 -23.35 -9.89
N LEU A 112 9.42 -23.09 -8.61
CA LEU A 112 10.78 -22.61 -8.28
C LEU A 112 11.84 -23.68 -8.52
N ASP A 113 11.48 -24.97 -8.54
CA ASP A 113 12.39 -26.07 -8.83
C ASP A 113 12.85 -26.07 -10.29
N GLU A 114 12.03 -25.55 -11.21
CA GLU A 114 12.36 -25.43 -12.63
C GLU A 114 13.34 -24.29 -12.95
N LEU A 115 13.63 -23.41 -11.98
CA LEU A 115 14.61 -22.33 -12.20
C LEU A 115 15.98 -22.90 -12.60
N PRO A 116 16.52 -22.50 -13.77
CA PRO A 116 17.80 -22.99 -14.23
C PRO A 116 18.96 -22.45 -13.37
N LYS A 117 20.11 -23.12 -13.44
CA LYS A 117 21.34 -22.57 -12.87
C LYS A 117 21.69 -21.25 -13.55
N GLY A 118 21.96 -20.20 -12.75
CA GLY A 118 22.22 -18.85 -13.23
C GLY A 118 20.98 -18.05 -13.61
N ALA A 119 19.79 -18.49 -13.19
CA ALA A 119 18.52 -17.80 -13.43
C ALA A 119 18.60 -16.31 -13.03
N THR A 120 18.01 -15.45 -13.84
CA THR A 120 17.87 -14.02 -13.54
C THR A 120 16.64 -13.79 -12.68
N VAL A 121 16.84 -13.30 -11.47
CA VAL A 121 15.80 -12.98 -10.49
C VAL A 121 15.79 -11.48 -10.25
N VAL A 122 14.63 -10.82 -10.40
CA VAL A 122 14.49 -9.38 -10.16
C VAL A 122 13.68 -9.14 -8.90
N ILE A 123 14.11 -8.16 -8.11
CA ILE A 123 13.50 -7.75 -6.84
C ILE A 123 13.36 -6.22 -6.79
N PRO A 124 12.51 -5.66 -5.90
CA PRO A 124 12.46 -4.22 -5.66
C PRO A 124 13.80 -3.66 -5.19
N ASN A 125 14.11 -2.41 -5.57
CA ASN A 125 15.36 -1.73 -5.23
C ASN A 125 15.30 -0.88 -3.97
N ASP A 126 14.13 -0.74 -3.33
CA ASP A 126 14.06 -0.12 -2.01
C ASP A 126 14.45 -1.13 -0.92
N ALA A 127 15.05 -0.61 0.15
CA ALA A 127 15.67 -1.45 1.18
C ALA A 127 14.72 -2.45 1.82
N THR A 128 13.46 -2.03 2.08
CA THR A 128 12.51 -2.88 2.79
C THR A 128 11.85 -3.92 1.89
N ASN A 129 11.42 -3.56 0.68
CA ASN A 129 10.84 -4.54 -0.25
C ASN A 129 11.92 -5.44 -0.88
N GLY A 130 13.14 -4.94 -1.08
CA GLY A 130 14.30 -5.76 -1.48
C GLY A 130 14.61 -6.82 -0.43
N GLY A 131 14.73 -6.43 0.84
CA GLY A 131 14.94 -7.36 1.96
C GLY A 131 13.79 -8.37 2.10
N ARG A 132 12.54 -7.89 1.99
CA ARG A 132 11.32 -8.73 2.00
C ARG A 132 11.36 -9.79 0.90
N ALA A 133 11.76 -9.40 -0.32
CA ALA A 133 11.92 -10.33 -1.44
C ALA A 133 12.95 -11.42 -1.16
N LEU A 134 14.09 -11.06 -0.59
CA LEU A 134 15.14 -12.03 -0.22
C LEU A 134 14.68 -12.97 0.89
N LEU A 135 13.93 -12.47 1.88
CA LEU A 135 13.32 -13.30 2.92
C LEU A 135 12.30 -14.30 2.34
N LEU A 136 11.51 -13.89 1.35
CA LEU A 136 10.60 -14.81 0.66
C LEU A 136 11.35 -15.89 -0.12
N LEU A 137 12.43 -15.52 -0.84
CA LEU A 137 13.30 -16.49 -1.53
C LEU A 137 13.95 -17.48 -0.55
N GLN A 138 14.38 -17.02 0.63
CA GLN A 138 14.87 -17.89 1.69
C GLN A 138 13.80 -18.83 2.21
N LYS A 139 12.59 -18.31 2.54
CA LYS A 139 11.47 -19.12 3.01
C LYS A 139 11.07 -20.19 1.98
N ALA A 140 11.20 -19.87 0.69
CA ALA A 140 10.94 -20.78 -0.41
C ALA A 140 12.09 -21.75 -0.71
N GLY A 141 13.21 -21.71 0.04
CA GLY A 141 14.35 -22.62 -0.13
C GLY A 141 15.23 -22.35 -1.33
N VAL A 142 15.08 -21.19 -1.99
CA VAL A 142 15.88 -20.82 -3.19
C VAL A 142 17.28 -20.35 -2.81
N ILE A 143 17.41 -19.62 -1.71
CA ILE A 143 18.66 -19.08 -1.16
C ILE A 143 18.67 -19.25 0.36
N LYS A 144 19.84 -18.99 0.97
CA LYS A 144 19.99 -18.79 2.40
C LYS A 144 20.70 -17.48 2.68
N LEU A 145 20.17 -16.71 3.61
CA LEU A 145 20.73 -15.45 4.08
C LEU A 145 21.55 -15.67 5.36
N LYS A 146 22.43 -14.73 5.69
CA LYS A 146 23.08 -14.64 7.00
C LYS A 146 22.02 -14.65 8.10
N ALA A 147 22.33 -15.22 9.26
CA ALA A 147 21.39 -15.36 10.38
C ALA A 147 20.84 -14.01 10.91
N ASP A 148 21.60 -12.95 10.77
CA ASP A 148 21.32 -11.59 11.23
C ASP A 148 20.84 -10.63 10.12
N ALA A 149 20.56 -11.13 8.92
CA ALA A 149 20.22 -10.28 7.76
C ALA A 149 18.95 -9.42 7.97
N GLY A 150 17.95 -9.94 8.70
CA GLY A 150 16.74 -9.17 9.05
C GLY A 150 15.95 -8.67 7.84
N ILE A 151 15.03 -7.72 8.11
CA ILE A 151 14.12 -7.17 7.09
C ILE A 151 14.80 -6.23 6.07
N LEU A 152 16.03 -5.80 6.32
CA LEU A 152 16.82 -4.96 5.42
C LEU A 152 17.93 -5.76 4.72
N ALA A 153 17.74 -7.08 4.57
CA ALA A 153 18.66 -7.95 3.86
C ALA A 153 18.96 -7.42 2.44
N THR A 154 20.19 -7.60 2.02
CA THR A 154 20.68 -7.23 0.68
C THR A 154 21.19 -8.47 -0.06
N PRO A 155 21.38 -8.43 -1.39
CA PRO A 155 22.00 -9.55 -2.11
C PRO A 155 23.38 -9.98 -1.58
N LYS A 156 24.10 -9.10 -0.87
CA LYS A 156 25.39 -9.40 -0.23
C LYS A 156 25.27 -10.30 1.02
N ASP A 157 24.05 -10.44 1.53
CA ASP A 157 23.75 -11.28 2.69
C ASP A 157 23.42 -12.73 2.32
N ILE A 158 23.41 -13.06 1.03
CA ILE A 158 23.21 -14.43 0.54
C ILE A 158 24.47 -15.25 0.84
N VAL A 159 24.33 -16.29 1.68
CA VAL A 159 25.44 -17.20 2.04
C VAL A 159 25.35 -18.55 1.33
N GLU A 160 24.16 -18.98 0.91
CA GLU A 160 23.98 -20.16 0.06
C GLU A 160 23.09 -19.80 -1.15
N ASN A 161 23.56 -20.19 -2.34
CA ASN A 161 22.88 -19.95 -3.60
C ASN A 161 23.08 -21.15 -4.53
N PRO A 162 22.40 -22.29 -4.26
CA PRO A 162 22.68 -23.56 -4.95
C PRO A 162 22.42 -23.50 -6.45
N LYS A 163 21.46 -22.69 -6.88
CA LYS A 163 21.13 -22.48 -8.31
C LYS A 163 21.96 -21.36 -8.94
N ALA A 164 22.87 -20.72 -8.19
CA ALA A 164 23.67 -19.57 -8.64
C ALA A 164 22.79 -18.48 -9.30
N ILE A 165 21.60 -18.21 -8.74
CA ILE A 165 20.70 -17.17 -9.26
C ILE A 165 21.41 -15.82 -9.26
N LYS A 166 21.06 -14.99 -10.24
CA LYS A 166 21.58 -13.62 -10.40
C LYS A 166 20.50 -12.65 -9.98
N VAL A 167 20.63 -12.10 -8.79
CA VAL A 167 19.68 -11.11 -8.26
C VAL A 167 19.97 -9.74 -8.85
N ARG A 168 18.96 -9.07 -9.37
CA ARG A 168 18.99 -7.69 -9.88
C ARG A 168 17.89 -6.88 -9.22
N GLU A 169 18.24 -5.69 -8.78
CA GLU A 169 17.35 -4.76 -8.12
C GLU A 169 16.80 -3.75 -9.14
N LEU A 170 15.49 -3.61 -9.21
CA LEU A 170 14.79 -2.68 -10.10
C LEU A 170 13.70 -1.93 -9.32
N GLU A 171 13.30 -0.77 -9.82
CA GLU A 171 12.16 -0.05 -9.27
C GLU A 171 10.91 -0.94 -9.27
N ALA A 172 10.19 -1.00 -8.14
CA ALA A 172 9.08 -1.92 -7.92
C ALA A 172 7.98 -1.83 -9.01
N ALA A 173 7.65 -0.60 -9.44
CA ALA A 173 6.68 -0.34 -10.50
C ALA A 173 7.06 -0.93 -11.88
N THR A 174 8.33 -1.24 -12.09
CA THR A 174 8.81 -1.78 -13.39
C THR A 174 8.78 -3.31 -13.44
N LEU A 175 8.74 -3.98 -12.29
CA LEU A 175 8.89 -5.44 -12.19
C LEU A 175 7.86 -6.23 -13.01
N PRO A 176 6.56 -5.88 -13.04
CA PRO A 176 5.60 -6.59 -13.87
C PRO A 176 5.92 -6.51 -15.37
N ARG A 177 6.51 -5.40 -15.82
CA ARG A 177 6.82 -5.15 -17.24
C ARG A 177 7.98 -5.98 -17.76
N VAL A 178 8.89 -6.39 -16.86
CA VAL A 178 10.05 -7.21 -17.23
C VAL A 178 9.85 -8.70 -16.99
N LEU A 179 8.66 -9.13 -16.53
CA LEU A 179 8.37 -10.52 -16.16
C LEU A 179 8.68 -11.52 -17.29
N SER A 180 8.39 -11.17 -18.55
CA SER A 180 8.69 -12.04 -19.70
C SER A 180 10.17 -12.13 -20.06
N GLN A 181 10.99 -11.20 -19.56
CA GLN A 181 12.43 -11.10 -19.88
C GLN A 181 13.32 -11.82 -18.85
N VAL A 182 12.80 -12.10 -17.67
CA VAL A 182 13.52 -12.70 -16.55
C VAL A 182 13.01 -14.10 -16.22
N ASP A 183 13.68 -14.83 -15.37
CA ASP A 183 13.25 -16.17 -14.94
C ASP A 183 12.29 -16.08 -13.74
N LEU A 184 12.48 -15.10 -12.85
CA LEU A 184 11.60 -14.86 -11.70
C LEU A 184 11.57 -13.37 -11.37
N ALA A 185 10.41 -12.85 -11.03
CA ALA A 185 10.22 -11.51 -10.50
C ALA A 185 9.46 -11.55 -9.17
N LEU A 186 9.98 -10.88 -8.15
CA LEU A 186 9.33 -10.71 -6.87
C LEU A 186 8.60 -9.36 -6.89
N ILE A 187 7.27 -9.39 -6.88
CA ILE A 187 6.43 -8.24 -7.19
C ILE A 187 5.50 -7.94 -6.03
N ASN A 188 5.45 -6.68 -5.60
CA ASN A 188 4.48 -6.18 -4.63
C ASN A 188 3.06 -6.39 -5.16
N THR A 189 2.15 -6.80 -4.30
CA THR A 189 0.81 -7.24 -4.69
C THR A 189 -0.02 -6.14 -5.36
N ASN A 190 0.12 -4.88 -4.95
CA ASN A 190 -0.54 -3.77 -5.64
C ASN A 190 -0.15 -3.69 -7.13
N TYR A 191 1.13 -3.81 -7.46
CA TYR A 191 1.60 -3.84 -8.86
C TYR A 191 1.26 -5.14 -9.58
N ALA A 192 1.24 -6.27 -8.87
CA ALA A 192 0.79 -7.54 -9.43
C ALA A 192 -0.68 -7.46 -9.86
N LEU A 193 -1.56 -6.97 -8.98
CA LEU A 193 -2.99 -6.80 -9.26
C LEU A 193 -3.24 -5.81 -10.41
N GLU A 194 -2.51 -4.69 -10.46
CA GLU A 194 -2.59 -3.73 -11.55
C GLU A 194 -2.18 -4.36 -12.90
N ALA A 195 -1.19 -5.26 -12.87
CA ALA A 195 -0.77 -6.06 -14.02
C ALA A 195 -1.66 -7.29 -14.29
N LYS A 196 -2.78 -7.45 -13.56
CA LYS A 196 -3.74 -8.57 -13.68
C LYS A 196 -3.13 -9.93 -13.27
N LEU A 197 -2.11 -9.93 -12.44
CA LEU A 197 -1.59 -11.12 -11.77
C LEU A 197 -2.32 -11.30 -10.44
N ASN A 198 -2.83 -12.50 -10.20
CA ASN A 198 -3.46 -12.83 -8.93
C ASN A 198 -2.43 -13.52 -8.02
N PRO A 199 -1.99 -12.91 -6.89
CA PRO A 199 -0.97 -13.49 -6.04
C PRO A 199 -1.34 -14.86 -5.47
N THR A 200 -2.63 -15.13 -5.24
CA THR A 200 -3.08 -16.43 -4.71
C THR A 200 -3.15 -17.55 -5.77
N GLN A 201 -3.09 -17.21 -7.07
CA GLN A 201 -3.23 -18.15 -8.18
C GLN A 201 -1.97 -18.24 -9.05
N ASP A 202 -1.29 -17.09 -9.26
CA ASP A 202 -0.23 -16.98 -10.26
C ASP A 202 1.18 -16.97 -9.62
N ALA A 203 1.28 -16.73 -8.30
CA ALA A 203 2.57 -16.72 -7.64
C ALA A 203 3.10 -18.14 -7.43
N LEU A 204 4.39 -18.37 -7.74
CA LEU A 204 5.11 -19.62 -7.45
C LEU A 204 5.50 -19.74 -5.97
N ALA A 205 5.62 -18.60 -5.28
CA ALA A 205 5.74 -18.51 -3.84
C ALA A 205 5.04 -17.22 -3.37
N ILE A 206 4.41 -17.27 -2.22
CA ILE A 206 3.65 -16.17 -1.62
C ILE A 206 3.90 -16.10 -0.11
N GLU A 207 3.92 -14.89 0.44
CA GLU A 207 3.94 -14.69 1.90
C GLU A 207 2.65 -15.20 2.56
N GLY A 208 2.76 -15.49 3.86
CA GLY A 208 1.57 -15.74 4.69
C GLY A 208 0.82 -14.45 5.03
N SER A 209 -0.41 -14.61 5.52
CA SER A 209 -1.24 -13.51 6.02
C SER A 209 -0.80 -12.97 7.40
N ASP A 210 0.17 -13.62 8.04
CA ASP A 210 0.82 -13.23 9.29
C ASP A 210 2.00 -12.26 9.09
N SER A 211 2.08 -11.66 7.90
CA SER A 211 3.15 -10.73 7.50
C SER A 211 3.14 -9.45 8.35
N PRO A 212 4.32 -8.94 8.77
CA PRO A 212 4.42 -7.68 9.52
C PRO A 212 4.21 -6.42 8.64
N TYR A 213 4.02 -6.61 7.34
CA TYR A 213 3.93 -5.52 6.36
C TYR A 213 2.48 -5.03 6.19
N VAL A 214 1.87 -4.59 7.31
CA VAL A 214 0.54 -3.97 7.28
C VAL A 214 0.59 -2.65 6.54
N ASN A 215 -0.28 -2.47 5.55
CA ASN A 215 -0.47 -1.22 4.83
C ASN A 215 -1.22 -0.22 5.70
N ILE A 216 -0.73 1.02 5.73
CA ILE A 216 -1.09 2.03 6.70
C ILE A 216 -1.55 3.33 6.03
N LEU A 217 -2.50 4.01 6.67
CA LEU A 217 -2.80 5.41 6.40
C LEU A 217 -1.77 6.28 7.12
N VAL A 218 -1.16 7.20 6.40
CA VAL A 218 -0.07 8.05 6.88
C VAL A 218 -0.41 9.51 6.71
N THR A 219 -0.05 10.31 7.71
CA THR A 219 -0.22 11.77 7.74
C THR A 219 1.05 12.46 8.26
N ARG A 220 1.00 13.77 8.39
CA ARG A 220 1.95 14.53 9.20
C ARG A 220 1.52 14.50 10.67
N ALA A 221 2.45 14.76 11.56
CA ALA A 221 2.16 14.86 13.01
C ALA A 221 1.22 16.04 13.32
N ASP A 222 1.27 17.14 12.52
CA ASP A 222 0.47 18.35 12.75
C ASP A 222 -1.01 18.20 12.33
N ASN A 223 -1.37 17.23 11.47
CA ASN A 223 -2.75 17.02 11.03
C ASN A 223 -3.34 15.63 11.35
N LYS A 224 -2.60 14.78 12.05
CA LYS A 224 -3.06 13.41 12.40
C LYS A 224 -4.40 13.38 13.14
N ASP A 225 -4.68 14.38 13.97
CA ASP A 225 -5.87 14.49 14.80
C ASP A 225 -6.96 15.35 14.13
N ALA A 226 -6.78 15.79 12.88
CA ALA A 226 -7.79 16.55 12.14
C ALA A 226 -9.07 15.72 11.96
N GLU A 227 -10.24 16.37 12.10
CA GLU A 227 -11.54 15.69 12.10
C GLU A 227 -11.76 14.85 10.82
N ALA A 228 -11.40 15.40 9.65
CA ALA A 228 -11.52 14.69 8.36
C ALA A 228 -10.63 13.43 8.31
N VAL A 229 -9.40 13.50 8.87
CA VAL A 229 -8.49 12.34 8.96
C VAL A 229 -9.10 11.26 9.87
N GLN A 230 -9.62 11.65 11.03
CA GLN A 230 -10.21 10.70 11.99
C GLN A 230 -11.50 10.06 11.44
N LYS A 231 -12.29 10.79 10.68
CA LYS A 231 -13.45 10.24 9.94
C LYS A 231 -13.00 9.21 8.90
N LEU A 232 -11.92 9.48 8.16
CA LEU A 232 -11.34 8.54 7.21
C LEU A 232 -10.84 7.26 7.91
N VAL A 233 -10.09 7.38 9.02
CA VAL A 233 -9.65 6.23 9.83
C VAL A 233 -10.82 5.35 10.24
N LYS A 234 -11.89 5.97 10.77
CA LYS A 234 -13.10 5.24 11.18
C LYS A 234 -13.79 4.55 10.00
N ALA A 235 -13.85 5.22 8.83
CA ALA A 235 -14.44 4.63 7.63
C ALA A 235 -13.62 3.43 7.13
N LEU A 236 -12.28 3.53 7.13
CA LEU A 236 -11.39 2.45 6.71
C LEU A 236 -11.46 1.22 7.63
N HIS A 237 -11.82 1.39 8.90
CA HIS A 237 -12.00 0.30 9.88
C HIS A 237 -13.46 -0.16 9.99
N SER A 238 -14.31 0.13 9.02
CA SER A 238 -15.71 -0.30 9.04
C SER A 238 -15.87 -1.77 8.61
N ALA A 239 -16.95 -2.40 9.07
CA ALA A 239 -17.31 -3.76 8.65
C ALA A 239 -17.53 -3.85 7.13
N GLU A 240 -18.03 -2.77 6.53
CA GLU A 240 -18.28 -2.66 5.08
C GLU A 240 -16.96 -2.68 4.30
N VAL A 241 -15.90 -2.01 4.77
CA VAL A 241 -14.56 -2.06 4.16
C VAL A 241 -13.97 -3.45 4.29
N LYS A 242 -14.11 -4.09 5.46
CA LYS A 242 -13.67 -5.47 5.65
C LYS A 242 -14.32 -6.39 4.62
N GLN A 243 -15.64 -6.34 4.52
CA GLN A 243 -16.40 -7.15 3.55
C GLN A 243 -15.99 -6.83 2.11
N PHE A 244 -15.84 -5.55 1.75
CA PHE A 244 -15.37 -5.12 0.42
C PHE A 244 -14.02 -5.73 0.05
N ILE A 245 -13.05 -5.69 0.98
CA ILE A 245 -11.72 -6.26 0.76
C ILE A 245 -11.81 -7.78 0.55
N GLU A 246 -12.54 -8.50 1.42
CA GLU A 246 -12.70 -9.95 1.36
C GLU A 246 -13.36 -10.41 0.05
N GLU A 247 -14.45 -9.75 -0.35
CA GLU A 247 -15.20 -10.12 -1.54
C GLU A 247 -14.48 -9.76 -2.85
N LYS A 248 -13.84 -8.58 -2.89
CA LYS A 248 -13.19 -8.08 -4.09
C LYS A 248 -11.87 -8.76 -4.38
N TYR A 249 -11.01 -8.89 -3.36
CA TYR A 249 -9.63 -9.37 -3.55
C TYR A 249 -9.43 -10.85 -3.20
N LYS A 250 -10.41 -11.52 -2.57
CA LYS A 250 -10.45 -12.98 -2.37
C LYS A 250 -9.14 -13.57 -1.85
N GLY A 251 -8.56 -12.91 -0.84
CA GLY A 251 -7.32 -13.32 -0.20
C GLY A 251 -6.03 -12.75 -0.81
N ALA A 252 -6.09 -12.10 -1.98
CA ALA A 252 -4.95 -11.33 -2.50
C ALA A 252 -4.64 -10.09 -1.66
N VAL A 253 -5.64 -9.55 -0.99
CA VAL A 253 -5.55 -8.50 0.03
C VAL A 253 -6.35 -8.97 1.23
N VAL A 254 -5.80 -8.81 2.44
CA VAL A 254 -6.38 -9.32 3.68
C VAL A 254 -6.59 -8.17 4.66
N PRO A 255 -7.80 -7.97 5.22
CA PRO A 255 -8.04 -6.96 6.26
C PRO A 255 -7.12 -7.21 7.48
N ALA A 256 -6.65 -6.12 8.12
CA ALA A 256 -5.73 -6.18 9.26
C ALA A 256 -6.23 -5.31 10.45
N PHE A 257 -7.56 -5.22 10.62
CA PHE A 257 -8.20 -4.49 11.72
C PHE A 257 -9.42 -5.23 12.24
#